data_310a15e40ed1005fc0d01ef076057f3a
#
_entry.id   310a15e40ed1005fc0d01ef076057f3a
#
_cell.length_a   1.000
_cell.length_b   1.000
_cell.length_c   1.000
_cell.angle_alpha   90.00
_cell.angle_beta   90.00
_cell.angle_gamma   90.00
#
_symmetry.space_group_name_H-M   'P 1'
#
loop_
_entity.id
_entity.type
_entity.pdbx_description
1 polymer ?
#
loop_
_entity_poly.entity_id
_entity_poly.type
_entity_poly.pdbx_seq_one_letter_code
_entity_poly.pdbx_strand_id
1 'polypeptide(L)'
;MPLRVAVVGSGPAGFYATGSLLDAEVPVEVDMIERLPTPWGLVRLGVAPDHPKLKTVSRAFERIAVRPGFRFFGNVEVGRDLTHADLTRLYDAVIYAFGAQSDRRLGIPGEDLPGSWSATEFVAWYNGHPDFQEVSFDLNVDRAVVVGNGNVALDVARMLALTPEELAPTDTTEPAIEAIGSSTLREIVIVGRRGPAQASWTTQELKEMGELAAADVQVDAADLEGAVGEDTNTQRNLEVLHGFAQREPTGKPLLIRFLFFRSPTAIHGQEKVESIELVRNRLEDQDGRLVAVPTDEHETLDCGLVFRSVGYRGLPLPDLPFDDRRGTIHNEAGRIVGEPCAYCAGWIKRGPTGIIGTNKKDAAETVAALLEDVEAGRLVHRDEVSAEAVEALLAERGSKPVLYAGWTSIDERERAAGEKLGRPRIKLRTWDELLEAAERVAAAR
;
A
#
# COMPACT_ATOMS: atom_id res chain seq x y z
N MET A 1 27.14 -24.69 -8.04
CA MET A 1 27.02 -23.51 -7.14
C MET A 1 25.56 -23.25 -6.90
N PRO A 2 25.16 -22.55 -5.82
CA PRO A 2 23.77 -22.19 -5.61
C PRO A 2 23.29 -21.20 -6.69
N LEU A 3 22.01 -21.27 -7.05
CA LEU A 3 21.35 -20.28 -7.90
C LEU A 3 21.27 -18.95 -7.16
N ARG A 4 21.78 -17.89 -7.74
CA ARG A 4 21.80 -16.56 -7.12
C ARG A 4 20.68 -15.69 -7.67
N VAL A 5 19.75 -15.27 -6.82
CA VAL A 5 18.57 -14.51 -7.20
C VAL A 5 18.53 -13.17 -6.47
N ALA A 6 18.37 -12.08 -7.21
CA ALA A 6 18.01 -10.79 -6.64
C ALA A 6 16.49 -10.69 -6.54
N VAL A 7 15.99 -10.25 -5.38
CA VAL A 7 14.57 -9.91 -5.19
C VAL A 7 14.47 -8.41 -4.88
N VAL A 8 13.89 -7.65 -5.80
CA VAL A 8 13.75 -6.19 -5.68
C VAL A 8 12.41 -5.86 -5.06
N GLY A 9 12.43 -5.34 -3.83
CA GLY A 9 11.27 -5.02 -3.01
C GLY A 9 11.04 -6.04 -1.90
N SER A 10 10.92 -5.53 -0.68
CA SER A 10 10.79 -6.30 0.56
C SER A 10 9.36 -6.37 1.12
N GLY A 11 8.37 -6.12 0.27
CA GLY A 11 6.97 -6.29 0.61
C GLY A 11 6.54 -7.77 0.65
N PRO A 12 5.24 -8.06 0.88
CA PRO A 12 4.74 -9.44 0.93
C PRO A 12 5.11 -10.30 -0.28
N ALA A 13 5.03 -9.75 -1.49
CA ALA A 13 5.38 -10.50 -2.70
C ALA A 13 6.85 -10.90 -2.73
N GLY A 14 7.76 -10.00 -2.35
CA GLY A 14 9.21 -10.28 -2.26
C GLY A 14 9.52 -11.33 -1.22
N PHE A 15 8.95 -11.23 -0.01
CA PHE A 15 9.17 -12.25 1.03
C PHE A 15 8.56 -13.61 0.70
N TYR A 16 7.38 -13.67 0.10
CA TYR A 16 6.82 -14.95 -0.34
C TYR A 16 7.61 -15.57 -1.49
N ALA A 17 8.10 -14.76 -2.45
CA ALA A 17 9.00 -15.26 -3.49
C ALA A 17 10.31 -15.80 -2.90
N THR A 18 10.92 -15.06 -1.99
CA THR A 18 12.12 -15.49 -1.25
C THR A 18 11.87 -16.80 -0.49
N GLY A 19 10.75 -16.89 0.24
CA GLY A 19 10.40 -18.13 0.95
C GLY A 19 10.28 -19.33 0.00
N SER A 20 9.60 -19.15 -1.13
CA SER A 20 9.44 -20.19 -2.16
C SER A 20 10.77 -20.59 -2.83
N LEU A 21 11.67 -19.63 -3.07
CA LEU A 21 13.00 -19.88 -3.61
C LEU A 21 13.85 -20.70 -2.62
N LEU A 22 13.87 -20.30 -1.35
CA LEU A 22 14.63 -21.01 -0.32
C LEU A 22 14.05 -22.40 0.03
N ASP A 23 12.80 -22.67 -0.33
CA ASP A 23 12.17 -23.99 -0.20
C ASP A 23 12.40 -24.90 -1.42
N ALA A 24 13.04 -24.39 -2.50
CA ALA A 24 13.29 -25.16 -3.71
C ALA A 24 14.28 -26.33 -3.47
N GLU A 25 14.18 -27.37 -4.29
CA GLU A 25 15.10 -28.52 -4.22
C GLU A 25 16.53 -28.16 -4.65
N VAL A 26 16.67 -27.14 -5.51
CA VAL A 26 17.98 -26.61 -5.92
C VAL A 26 18.52 -25.65 -4.84
N PRO A 27 19.81 -25.64 -4.54
CA PRO A 27 20.38 -24.63 -3.63
C PRO A 27 20.20 -23.21 -4.20
N VAL A 28 19.63 -22.31 -3.41
CA VAL A 28 19.39 -20.91 -3.80
C VAL A 28 19.98 -19.97 -2.76
N GLU A 29 20.59 -18.89 -3.23
CA GLU A 29 20.92 -17.71 -2.44
C GLU A 29 20.10 -16.50 -2.92
N VAL A 30 19.54 -15.75 -1.99
CA VAL A 30 18.65 -14.62 -2.29
C VAL A 30 19.19 -13.34 -1.66
N ASP A 31 19.43 -12.35 -2.48
CA ASP A 31 19.69 -10.97 -2.08
C ASP A 31 18.43 -10.14 -2.24
N MET A 32 17.85 -9.71 -1.15
CA MET A 32 16.68 -8.83 -1.15
C MET A 32 17.13 -7.37 -1.11
N ILE A 33 16.75 -6.61 -2.14
CA ILE A 33 17.11 -5.20 -2.33
C ILE A 33 15.89 -4.34 -2.05
N GLU A 34 16.03 -3.38 -1.14
CA GLU A 34 14.95 -2.52 -0.71
C GLU A 34 15.41 -1.05 -0.65
N ARG A 35 14.62 -0.15 -1.21
CA ARG A 35 14.89 1.28 -1.19
C ARG A 35 14.89 1.87 0.22
N LEU A 36 13.97 1.42 1.06
CA LEU A 36 13.89 1.88 2.45
C LEU A 36 14.91 1.15 3.34
N PRO A 37 15.37 1.77 4.43
CA PRO A 37 16.18 1.10 5.44
C PRO A 37 15.44 -0.04 6.15
N THR A 38 14.13 -0.11 6.00
CA THR A 38 13.23 -1.03 6.72
C THR A 38 12.47 -1.93 5.76
N PRO A 39 12.34 -3.24 6.03
CA PRO A 39 11.57 -4.17 5.23
C PRO A 39 10.06 -4.10 5.51
N TRP A 40 9.33 -5.04 4.96
CA TRP A 40 7.90 -5.37 5.09
C TRP A 40 6.97 -4.55 4.20
N GLY A 41 7.45 -3.52 3.49
CA GLY A 41 6.63 -2.71 2.58
C GLY A 41 5.33 -2.22 3.23
N LEU A 42 4.21 -2.40 2.56
CA LEU A 42 2.90 -1.94 3.05
C LEU A 42 2.41 -2.65 4.34
N VAL A 43 2.96 -3.79 4.73
CA VAL A 43 2.64 -4.39 6.05
C VAL A 43 3.09 -3.47 7.18
N ARG A 44 4.24 -2.79 7.00
CA ARG A 44 4.74 -1.79 7.94
C ARG A 44 4.14 -0.40 7.70
N LEU A 45 4.05 0.03 6.44
CA LEU A 45 3.84 1.44 6.06
C LEU A 45 2.50 1.70 5.34
N GLY A 46 1.63 0.68 5.22
CA GLY A 46 0.35 0.80 4.53
C GLY A 46 -0.84 0.22 5.28
N VAL A 47 -0.66 -0.87 6.03
CA VAL A 47 -1.73 -1.42 6.88
C VAL A 47 -2.05 -0.41 7.99
N ALA A 48 -3.35 -0.11 8.16
CA ALA A 48 -3.81 0.83 9.17
C ALA A 48 -3.34 0.42 10.59
N PRO A 49 -2.90 1.39 11.41
CA PRO A 49 -2.32 1.12 12.74
C PRO A 49 -3.27 0.41 13.71
N ASP A 50 -4.56 0.61 13.57
CA ASP A 50 -5.63 -0.03 14.36
C ASP A 50 -5.91 -1.48 13.94
N HIS A 51 -5.22 -2.00 12.91
CA HIS A 51 -5.28 -3.39 12.46
C HIS A 51 -4.01 -4.20 12.81
N PRO A 52 -3.61 -4.31 14.10
CA PRO A 52 -2.36 -4.97 14.50
C PRO A 52 -2.31 -6.44 14.12
N LYS A 53 -3.46 -7.10 14.01
CA LYS A 53 -3.54 -8.53 13.63
C LYS A 53 -3.05 -8.76 12.19
N LEU A 54 -3.34 -7.86 11.26
CA LEU A 54 -2.87 -7.95 9.86
C LEU A 54 -1.35 -7.80 9.78
N LYS A 55 -0.76 -6.97 10.66
CA LYS A 55 0.69 -6.78 10.73
C LYS A 55 1.44 -8.02 11.26
N THR A 56 0.77 -8.97 11.90
CA THR A 56 1.40 -10.20 12.41
C THR A 56 1.99 -11.10 11.33
N VAL A 57 1.63 -10.89 10.06
CA VAL A 57 2.24 -11.58 8.93
C VAL A 57 3.76 -11.34 8.85
N SER A 58 4.26 -10.22 9.39
CA SER A 58 5.70 -9.93 9.48
C SER A 58 6.48 -11.03 10.20
N ARG A 59 5.87 -11.76 11.16
CA ARG A 59 6.48 -12.91 11.83
C ARG A 59 6.85 -14.05 10.86
N ALA A 60 6.10 -14.19 9.76
CA ALA A 60 6.46 -15.15 8.72
C ALA A 60 7.67 -14.65 7.92
N PHE A 61 7.74 -13.35 7.66
CA PHE A 61 8.86 -12.72 6.96
C PHE A 61 10.13 -12.73 7.81
N GLU A 62 10.04 -12.48 9.11
CA GLU A 62 11.15 -12.61 10.06
C GLU A 62 11.77 -14.03 10.02
N ARG A 63 10.92 -15.08 9.98
CA ARG A 63 11.41 -16.46 9.85
C ARG A 63 12.13 -16.75 8.53
N ILE A 64 11.71 -16.09 7.44
CA ILE A 64 12.39 -16.19 6.15
C ILE A 64 13.73 -15.45 6.21
N ALA A 65 13.75 -14.26 6.79
CA ALA A 65 14.94 -13.39 6.84
C ALA A 65 16.11 -13.93 7.68
N VAL A 66 15.89 -14.93 8.54
CA VAL A 66 16.95 -15.57 9.32
C VAL A 66 17.43 -16.90 8.72
N ARG A 67 16.92 -17.27 7.53
CA ARG A 67 17.32 -18.52 6.88
C ARG A 67 18.73 -18.40 6.26
N PRO A 68 19.51 -19.50 6.26
CA PRO A 68 20.73 -19.56 5.44
C PRO A 68 20.42 -19.25 3.97
N GLY A 69 21.33 -18.55 3.30
CA GLY A 69 21.17 -18.16 1.90
C GLY A 69 20.34 -16.87 1.69
N PHE A 70 19.88 -16.21 2.75
CA PHE A 70 19.20 -14.91 2.65
C PHE A 70 20.11 -13.76 3.09
N ARG A 71 20.13 -12.68 2.28
CA ARG A 71 20.75 -11.40 2.66
C ARG A 71 19.77 -10.26 2.36
N PHE A 72 19.82 -9.20 3.16
CA PHE A 72 19.01 -8.00 3.01
C PHE A 72 19.90 -6.78 2.77
N PHE A 73 19.54 -5.99 1.78
CA PHE A 73 20.17 -4.73 1.39
C PHE A 73 19.12 -3.63 1.38
N GLY A 74 18.82 -3.06 2.54
CA GLY A 74 18.00 -1.86 2.67
C GLY A 74 18.78 -0.61 2.33
N ASN A 75 18.10 0.51 2.12
CA ASN A 75 18.69 1.77 1.65
C ASN A 75 19.41 1.64 0.30
N VAL A 76 18.93 0.74 -0.57
CA VAL A 76 19.47 0.53 -1.91
C VAL A 76 18.33 0.64 -2.93
N GLU A 77 18.41 1.64 -3.80
CA GLU A 77 17.38 1.93 -4.80
C GLU A 77 17.82 1.46 -6.19
N VAL A 78 17.01 0.56 -6.77
CA VAL A 78 17.21 0.15 -8.16
C VAL A 78 16.75 1.28 -9.09
N GLY A 79 17.62 1.64 -10.03
CA GLY A 79 17.49 2.83 -10.87
C GLY A 79 18.39 3.99 -10.44
N ARG A 80 18.88 3.98 -9.19
CA ARG A 80 19.86 4.94 -8.66
C ARG A 80 21.18 4.27 -8.26
N ASP A 81 21.13 3.34 -7.30
CA ASP A 81 22.32 2.68 -6.74
C ASP A 81 22.74 1.45 -7.55
N LEU A 82 21.77 0.71 -8.06
CA LEU A 82 21.92 -0.42 -8.97
C LEU A 82 21.02 -0.26 -10.18
N THR A 83 21.49 -0.61 -11.37
CA THR A 83 20.69 -0.64 -12.59
C THR A 83 20.15 -2.04 -12.86
N HIS A 84 19.17 -2.17 -13.75
CA HIS A 84 18.72 -3.47 -14.27
C HIS A 84 19.89 -4.26 -14.87
N ALA A 85 20.76 -3.60 -15.64
CA ALA A 85 21.95 -4.22 -16.24
C ALA A 85 22.93 -4.73 -15.17
N ASP A 86 23.13 -4.04 -14.04
CA ASP A 86 23.95 -4.54 -12.95
C ASP A 86 23.36 -5.81 -12.35
N LEU A 87 22.06 -5.83 -12.09
CA LEU A 87 21.38 -6.98 -11.51
C LEU A 87 21.48 -8.20 -12.42
N THR A 88 21.22 -8.06 -13.71
CA THR A 88 21.32 -9.17 -14.68
C THR A 88 22.75 -9.64 -14.91
N ARG A 89 23.76 -8.82 -14.63
CA ARG A 89 25.18 -9.19 -14.63
C ARG A 89 25.60 -9.93 -13.37
N LEU A 90 25.04 -9.55 -12.20
CA LEU A 90 25.45 -10.06 -10.89
C LEU A 90 24.69 -11.31 -10.43
N TYR A 91 23.50 -11.55 -10.99
CA TYR A 91 22.60 -12.62 -10.57
C TYR A 91 22.18 -13.50 -11.74
N ASP A 92 21.88 -14.76 -11.45
CA ASP A 92 21.33 -15.71 -12.42
C ASP A 92 19.90 -15.36 -12.80
N ALA A 93 19.13 -14.78 -11.83
CA ALA A 93 17.78 -14.28 -12.04
C ALA A 93 17.47 -13.07 -11.16
N VAL A 94 16.50 -12.26 -11.60
CA VAL A 94 16.01 -11.09 -10.86
C VAL A 94 14.49 -11.16 -10.76
N ILE A 95 13.92 -11.03 -9.57
CA ILE A 95 12.47 -10.92 -9.36
C ILE A 95 12.12 -9.51 -8.88
N TYR A 96 11.37 -8.77 -9.67
CA TYR A 96 10.85 -7.45 -9.31
C TYR A 96 9.52 -7.61 -8.55
N ALA A 97 9.50 -7.18 -7.28
CA ALA A 97 8.38 -7.30 -6.35
C ALA A 97 8.12 -6.02 -5.54
N PHE A 98 8.46 -4.85 -6.11
CA PHE A 98 8.43 -3.54 -5.44
C PHE A 98 7.02 -2.92 -5.33
N GLY A 99 5.97 -3.64 -5.74
CA GLY A 99 4.59 -3.27 -5.51
C GLY A 99 4.07 -2.16 -6.43
N ALA A 100 3.19 -1.30 -5.88
CA ALA A 100 2.63 -0.13 -6.53
C ALA A 100 2.78 1.05 -5.58
N GLN A 101 3.59 2.03 -5.93
CA GLN A 101 4.06 3.09 -5.03
C GLN A 101 3.36 4.43 -5.25
N SER A 102 2.54 4.55 -6.29
CA SER A 102 1.81 5.74 -6.66
C SER A 102 0.30 5.49 -6.63
N ASP A 103 -0.49 6.53 -6.78
CA ASP A 103 -1.93 6.46 -6.93
C ASP A 103 -2.38 6.85 -8.35
N ARG A 104 -3.61 6.51 -8.68
CA ARG A 104 -4.28 6.96 -9.90
C ARG A 104 -4.83 8.35 -9.68
N ARG A 105 -4.66 9.20 -10.67
CA ARG A 105 -5.25 10.54 -10.70
C ARG A 105 -6.72 10.48 -11.13
N LEU A 106 -7.52 11.45 -10.67
CA LEU A 106 -8.89 11.64 -11.13
C LEU A 106 -8.93 12.25 -12.54
N GLY A 107 -7.95 13.08 -12.87
CA GLY A 107 -7.86 13.79 -14.15
C GLY A 107 -8.91 14.88 -14.29
N ILE A 108 -9.30 15.52 -13.20
CA ILE A 108 -10.31 16.57 -13.15
C ILE A 108 -9.69 17.93 -12.81
N PRO A 109 -10.34 19.05 -13.19
CA PRO A 109 -9.90 20.38 -12.78
C PRO A 109 -9.82 20.51 -11.25
N GLY A 110 -8.79 21.20 -10.77
CA GLY A 110 -8.57 21.47 -9.34
C GLY A 110 -8.00 20.30 -8.52
N GLU A 111 -7.70 19.17 -9.16
CA GLU A 111 -7.14 18.00 -8.48
C GLU A 111 -5.81 18.27 -7.73
N ASP A 112 -5.05 19.30 -8.14
CA ASP A 112 -3.76 19.67 -7.56
C ASP A 112 -3.86 20.83 -6.54
N LEU A 113 -5.06 21.26 -6.17
CA LEU A 113 -5.23 22.29 -5.15
C LEU A 113 -4.74 21.81 -3.79
N PRO A 114 -4.10 22.67 -2.99
CA PRO A 114 -3.82 22.40 -1.57
C PRO A 114 -5.10 21.94 -0.84
N GLY A 115 -5.02 20.82 -0.12
CA GLY A 115 -6.18 20.15 0.47
C GLY A 115 -6.72 18.98 -0.36
N SER A 116 -6.25 18.80 -1.60
CA SER A 116 -6.52 17.61 -2.41
C SER A 116 -5.32 16.66 -2.37
N TRP A 117 -5.46 15.55 -1.70
CA TRP A 117 -4.40 14.59 -1.39
C TRP A 117 -4.69 13.21 -1.99
N SER A 118 -3.65 12.42 -2.19
CA SER A 118 -3.86 11.00 -2.40
C SER A 118 -4.07 10.27 -1.06
N ALA A 119 -4.90 9.24 -1.05
CA ALA A 119 -5.01 8.36 0.11
C ALA A 119 -3.66 7.72 0.47
N THR A 120 -2.82 7.47 -0.53
CA THR A 120 -1.47 6.90 -0.36
C THR A 120 -0.58 7.79 0.49
N GLU A 121 -0.60 9.13 0.27
CA GLU A 121 0.17 10.09 1.06
C GLU A 121 -0.29 10.13 2.52
N PHE A 122 -1.60 10.16 2.76
CA PHE A 122 -2.15 10.16 4.11
C PHE A 122 -1.84 8.85 4.85
N VAL A 123 -2.03 7.71 4.18
CA VAL A 123 -1.69 6.37 4.72
C VAL A 123 -0.20 6.27 5.05
N ALA A 124 0.67 6.74 4.18
CA ALA A 124 2.12 6.75 4.39
C ALA A 124 2.52 7.65 5.56
N TRP A 125 1.93 8.84 5.67
CA TRP A 125 2.18 9.80 6.71
C TRP A 125 1.82 9.26 8.11
N TYR A 126 0.61 8.76 8.32
CA TYR A 126 0.24 8.25 9.64
C TYR A 126 0.95 6.95 10.01
N ASN A 127 1.47 6.22 9.01
CA ASN A 127 2.30 5.03 9.21
C ASN A 127 3.80 5.34 9.37
N GLY A 128 4.24 6.58 9.24
CA GLY A 128 5.65 6.97 9.46
C GLY A 128 6.58 6.64 8.30
N HIS A 129 6.07 6.72 7.06
CA HIS A 129 6.91 6.56 5.87
C HIS A 129 7.85 7.76 5.73
N PRO A 130 9.18 7.57 5.59
CA PRO A 130 10.14 8.68 5.70
C PRO A 130 9.99 9.75 4.61
N ASP A 131 9.48 9.40 3.43
CA ASP A 131 9.28 10.37 2.34
C ASP A 131 8.06 11.30 2.54
N PHE A 132 7.20 11.00 3.52
CA PHE A 132 5.95 11.73 3.73
C PHE A 132 5.87 12.42 5.09
N GLN A 133 6.98 12.55 5.81
CA GLN A 133 6.96 13.17 7.15
C GLN A 133 6.94 14.69 7.13
N GLU A 134 7.36 15.31 6.04
CA GLU A 134 7.28 16.76 5.82
C GLU A 134 5.89 17.22 5.33
N VAL A 135 4.99 16.26 4.99
CA VAL A 135 3.62 16.57 4.57
C VAL A 135 2.80 16.98 5.78
N SER A 136 2.04 18.07 5.62
CA SER A 136 1.13 18.58 6.64
C SER A 136 -0.31 18.57 6.14
N PHE A 137 -1.19 17.88 6.87
CA PHE A 137 -2.62 17.83 6.58
C PHE A 137 -3.35 18.84 7.47
N ASP A 138 -3.97 19.86 6.85
CA ASP A 138 -4.84 20.79 7.57
C ASP A 138 -6.21 20.12 7.82
N LEU A 139 -6.36 19.50 9.00
CA LEU A 139 -7.59 18.83 9.42
C LEU A 139 -8.60 19.80 10.11
N ASN A 140 -8.30 21.11 10.14
CA ASN A 140 -9.18 22.14 10.71
C ASN A 140 -10.21 22.63 9.68
N VAL A 141 -11.01 21.70 9.20
CA VAL A 141 -12.08 21.91 8.24
C VAL A 141 -13.33 21.15 8.68
N ASP A 142 -14.51 21.61 8.24
CA ASP A 142 -15.77 20.96 8.65
C ASP A 142 -16.00 19.62 7.95
N ARG A 143 -15.56 19.48 6.68
CA ARG A 143 -15.83 18.29 5.87
C ARG A 143 -14.60 17.83 5.08
N ALA A 144 -14.41 16.51 5.08
CA ALA A 144 -13.50 15.80 4.18
C ALA A 144 -14.29 14.89 3.21
N VAL A 145 -13.85 14.80 1.97
CA VAL A 145 -14.43 13.89 0.97
C VAL A 145 -13.38 12.84 0.58
N VAL A 146 -13.76 11.57 0.67
CA VAL A 146 -12.92 10.43 0.28
C VAL A 146 -13.49 9.84 -1.01
N VAL A 147 -12.78 10.00 -2.11
CA VAL A 147 -13.20 9.51 -3.43
C VAL A 147 -12.68 8.11 -3.65
N GLY A 148 -13.56 7.13 -3.56
CA GLY A 148 -13.24 5.71 -3.74
C GLY A 148 -14.09 4.79 -2.87
N ASN A 149 -14.22 3.54 -3.30
CA ASN A 149 -15.11 2.53 -2.70
C ASN A 149 -14.37 1.21 -2.44
N GLY A 150 -13.12 1.30 -1.94
CA GLY A 150 -12.28 0.17 -1.53
C GLY A 150 -11.86 0.26 -0.07
N ASN A 151 -11.16 -0.77 0.43
CA ASN A 151 -10.69 -0.82 1.84
C ASN A 151 -9.87 0.42 2.24
N VAL A 152 -9.00 0.91 1.36
CA VAL A 152 -8.19 2.11 1.66
C VAL A 152 -9.06 3.36 1.88
N ALA A 153 -10.22 3.47 1.18
CA ALA A 153 -11.14 4.56 1.43
C ALA A 153 -11.79 4.47 2.83
N LEU A 154 -12.12 3.23 3.25
CA LEU A 154 -12.59 2.99 4.61
C LEU A 154 -11.49 3.27 5.64
N ASP A 155 -10.24 2.83 5.39
CA ASP A 155 -9.10 3.11 6.27
C ASP A 155 -8.91 4.61 6.47
N VAL A 156 -8.92 5.40 5.39
CA VAL A 156 -8.81 6.87 5.47
C VAL A 156 -9.93 7.47 6.31
N ALA A 157 -11.18 7.10 6.03
CA ALA A 157 -12.34 7.63 6.76
C ALA A 157 -12.32 7.20 8.24
N ARG A 158 -11.95 5.94 8.52
CA ARG A 158 -11.85 5.40 9.87
C ARG A 158 -10.74 6.11 10.66
N MET A 159 -9.52 6.20 10.11
CA MET A 159 -8.40 6.87 10.76
C MET A 159 -8.71 8.33 11.11
N LEU A 160 -9.40 9.06 10.22
CA LEU A 160 -9.86 10.43 10.50
C LEU A 160 -10.94 10.50 11.60
N ALA A 161 -11.63 9.41 11.89
CA ALA A 161 -12.73 9.32 12.86
C ALA A 161 -12.32 8.73 14.20
N LEU A 162 -11.12 8.14 14.32
CA LEU A 162 -10.62 7.58 15.57
C LEU A 162 -10.24 8.68 16.56
N THR A 163 -10.54 8.44 17.83
CA THR A 163 -10.17 9.34 18.91
C THR A 163 -8.67 9.17 19.27
N PRO A 164 -8.06 10.17 19.95
CA PRO A 164 -6.70 10.02 20.46
C PRO A 164 -6.52 8.78 21.38
N GLU A 165 -7.54 8.44 22.16
CA GLU A 165 -7.52 7.29 23.04
C GLU A 165 -7.52 5.96 22.27
N GLU A 166 -8.18 5.89 21.12
CA GLU A 166 -8.18 4.75 20.21
C GLU A 166 -6.87 4.63 19.44
N LEU A 167 -6.25 5.77 19.07
CA LEU A 167 -4.98 5.81 18.35
C LEU A 167 -3.77 5.59 19.24
N ALA A 168 -3.81 6.06 20.49
CA ALA A 168 -2.68 5.99 21.43
C ALA A 168 -2.09 4.58 21.64
N PRO A 169 -2.85 3.48 21.69
CA PRO A 169 -2.30 2.13 21.87
C PRO A 169 -1.77 1.51 20.57
N THR A 170 -1.82 2.21 19.45
CA THR A 170 -1.40 1.73 18.12
C THR A 170 0.03 2.14 17.76
N ASP A 171 0.50 1.76 16.57
CA ASP A 171 1.78 2.23 16.00
C ASP A 171 1.62 3.47 15.10
N THR A 172 0.51 4.24 15.26
CA THR A 172 0.31 5.54 14.61
C THR A 172 1.40 6.52 15.03
N THR A 173 1.86 7.36 14.11
CA THR A 173 2.87 8.38 14.44
C THR A 173 2.32 9.46 15.37
N GLU A 174 3.18 10.01 16.24
CA GLU A 174 2.76 11.07 17.18
C GLU A 174 2.13 12.30 16.48
N PRO A 175 2.73 12.84 15.37
CA PRO A 175 2.10 13.94 14.66
C PRO A 175 0.72 13.62 14.10
N ALA A 176 0.49 12.35 13.68
CA ALA A 176 -0.82 11.95 13.21
C ALA A 176 -1.84 11.87 14.34
N ILE A 177 -1.47 11.34 15.51
CA ILE A 177 -2.34 11.32 16.69
C ILE A 177 -2.71 12.75 17.10
N GLU A 178 -1.74 13.68 17.14
CA GLU A 178 -1.95 15.06 17.49
C GLU A 178 -2.86 15.78 16.47
N ALA A 179 -2.57 15.63 15.17
CA ALA A 179 -3.36 16.28 14.12
C ALA A 179 -4.80 15.76 14.07
N ILE A 180 -5.00 14.42 14.15
CA ILE A 180 -6.33 13.83 14.17
C ILE A 180 -7.08 14.22 15.44
N GLY A 181 -6.41 14.21 16.60
CA GLY A 181 -7.00 14.56 17.88
C GLY A 181 -7.42 16.02 18.01
N SER A 182 -6.76 16.92 17.27
CA SER A 182 -7.10 18.35 17.20
C SER A 182 -8.01 18.72 16.02
N SER A 183 -8.43 17.74 15.24
CA SER A 183 -9.29 17.94 14.06
C SER A 183 -10.64 18.55 14.42
N THR A 184 -11.14 19.45 13.56
CA THR A 184 -12.48 20.05 13.67
C THR A 184 -13.50 19.41 12.74
N LEU A 185 -13.15 18.28 12.09
CA LEU A 185 -14.04 17.56 11.18
C LEU A 185 -15.37 17.20 11.85
N ARG A 186 -16.45 17.46 11.13
CA ARG A 186 -17.83 17.14 11.50
C ARG A 186 -18.44 16.12 10.54
N GLU A 187 -17.95 16.07 9.32
CA GLU A 187 -18.46 15.15 8.31
C GLU A 187 -17.31 14.57 7.45
N ILE A 188 -17.39 13.27 7.18
CA ILE A 188 -16.58 12.56 6.20
C ILE A 188 -17.52 11.94 5.18
N VAL A 189 -17.33 12.26 3.91
CA VAL A 189 -18.18 11.76 2.82
C VAL A 189 -17.36 10.79 1.97
N ILE A 190 -17.80 9.53 1.91
CA ILE A 190 -17.19 8.50 1.06
C ILE A 190 -17.98 8.44 -0.24
N VAL A 191 -17.30 8.71 -1.36
CA VAL A 191 -17.93 8.82 -2.68
C VAL A 191 -17.57 7.65 -3.57
N GLY A 192 -18.57 6.90 -4.01
CA GLY A 192 -18.44 5.78 -4.94
C GLY A 192 -19.10 6.03 -6.29
N ARG A 193 -18.35 5.90 -7.39
CA ARG A 193 -18.90 6.13 -8.74
C ARG A 193 -19.94 5.10 -9.19
N ARG A 194 -19.93 3.91 -8.61
CA ARG A 194 -20.87 2.83 -8.86
C ARG A 194 -21.73 2.60 -7.63
N GLY A 195 -22.62 1.62 -7.71
CA GLY A 195 -23.51 1.28 -6.61
C GLY A 195 -22.80 0.51 -5.46
N PRO A 196 -23.54 0.28 -4.37
CA PRO A 196 -23.05 -0.43 -3.19
C PRO A 196 -22.64 -1.86 -3.49
N ALA A 197 -23.30 -2.55 -4.42
CA ALA A 197 -22.96 -3.91 -4.85
C ALA A 197 -21.63 -4.00 -5.62
N GLN A 198 -21.10 -2.90 -6.15
CA GLN A 198 -19.81 -2.84 -6.84
C GLN A 198 -18.67 -2.31 -5.97
N ALA A 199 -18.92 -2.10 -4.69
CA ALA A 199 -17.87 -1.75 -3.73
C ALA A 199 -16.90 -2.92 -3.49
N SER A 200 -15.63 -2.62 -3.26
CA SER A 200 -14.58 -3.64 -3.19
C SER A 200 -13.96 -3.79 -1.78
N TRP A 201 -14.69 -3.43 -0.76
CA TRP A 201 -14.29 -3.64 0.63
C TRP A 201 -14.61 -5.06 1.14
N THR A 202 -13.91 -5.45 2.19
CA THR A 202 -14.24 -6.65 2.94
C THR A 202 -15.39 -6.34 3.92
N THR A 203 -16.21 -7.33 4.24
CA THR A 203 -17.31 -7.15 5.20
C THR A 203 -16.81 -6.76 6.59
N GLN A 204 -15.62 -7.22 6.97
CA GLN A 204 -15.01 -6.88 8.27
C GLN A 204 -14.72 -5.38 8.35
N GLU A 205 -14.00 -4.82 7.38
CA GLU A 205 -13.68 -3.39 7.30
C GLU A 205 -14.94 -2.51 7.31
N LEU A 206 -15.98 -2.93 6.56
CA LEU A 206 -17.24 -2.19 6.54
C LEU A 206 -17.97 -2.22 7.89
N LYS A 207 -17.95 -3.35 8.62
CA LYS A 207 -18.58 -3.46 9.95
C LYS A 207 -17.91 -2.55 10.97
N GLU A 208 -16.59 -2.44 10.94
CA GLU A 208 -15.82 -1.59 11.84
C GLU A 208 -16.20 -0.12 11.75
N MET A 209 -16.67 0.35 10.57
CA MET A 209 -17.21 1.72 10.44
C MET A 209 -18.41 1.98 11.38
N GLY A 210 -19.23 0.95 11.62
CA GLY A 210 -20.39 1.05 12.52
C GLY A 210 -20.07 0.91 14.01
N GLU A 211 -18.82 0.67 14.37
CA GLU A 211 -18.32 0.46 15.74
C GLU A 211 -17.54 1.67 16.27
N LEU A 212 -17.27 2.69 15.43
CA LEU A 212 -16.52 3.89 15.79
C LEU A 212 -17.15 4.62 16.98
N ALA A 213 -16.34 4.97 17.97
CA ALA A 213 -16.80 5.64 19.20
C ALA A 213 -17.31 7.07 18.93
N ALA A 214 -16.63 7.83 18.06
CA ALA A 214 -16.89 9.23 17.82
C ALA A 214 -17.70 9.53 16.56
N ALA A 215 -18.07 8.53 15.76
CA ALA A 215 -18.78 8.77 14.49
C ALA A 215 -20.08 7.98 14.37
N ASP A 216 -21.15 8.65 13.89
CA ASP A 216 -22.34 8.03 13.34
C ASP A 216 -22.12 7.71 11.86
N VAL A 217 -22.73 6.63 11.36
CA VAL A 217 -22.64 6.23 9.95
C VAL A 217 -24.01 6.31 9.30
N GLN A 218 -24.08 6.94 8.13
CA GLN A 218 -25.29 7.11 7.36
C GLN A 218 -25.15 6.65 5.91
N VAL A 219 -26.16 5.98 5.42
CA VAL A 219 -26.32 5.56 4.02
C VAL A 219 -27.71 5.97 3.56
N ASP A 220 -27.84 6.55 2.37
CA ASP A 220 -29.16 6.83 1.80
C ASP A 220 -29.81 5.49 1.38
N ALA A 221 -31.01 5.24 1.92
CA ALA A 221 -31.78 4.04 1.59
C ALA A 221 -32.10 3.95 0.10
N ALA A 222 -32.29 5.11 -0.58
CA ALA A 222 -32.54 5.16 -2.01
C ALA A 222 -31.34 4.62 -2.85
N ASP A 223 -30.12 4.81 -2.38
CA ASP A 223 -28.93 4.28 -3.07
C ASP A 223 -28.77 2.75 -2.90
N LEU A 224 -29.53 2.13 -1.98
CA LEU A 224 -29.55 0.68 -1.76
C LEU A 224 -30.70 -0.03 -2.53
N GLU A 225 -31.66 0.73 -3.08
CA GLU A 225 -32.80 0.16 -3.79
C GLU A 225 -32.36 -0.65 -5.01
N GLY A 226 -32.85 -1.88 -5.11
CA GLY A 226 -32.53 -2.78 -6.23
C GLY A 226 -31.11 -3.31 -6.25
N ALA A 227 -30.26 -3.02 -5.24
CA ALA A 227 -28.92 -3.55 -5.16
C ALA A 227 -28.95 -5.06 -4.85
N VAL A 228 -28.32 -5.86 -5.69
CA VAL A 228 -28.23 -7.32 -5.54
C VAL A 228 -26.77 -7.74 -5.49
N GLY A 229 -26.40 -8.52 -4.48
CA GLY A 229 -25.07 -9.09 -4.35
C GLY A 229 -24.93 -10.38 -5.15
N GLU A 230 -23.94 -10.44 -6.03
CA GLU A 230 -23.65 -11.62 -6.85
C GLU A 230 -22.91 -12.70 -6.06
N ASP A 231 -22.16 -12.34 -5.04
CA ASP A 231 -21.41 -13.24 -4.18
C ASP A 231 -21.71 -13.02 -2.68
N THR A 232 -21.26 -13.96 -1.86
CA THR A 232 -21.52 -13.95 -0.40
C THR A 232 -20.94 -12.71 0.31
N ASN A 233 -19.78 -12.19 -0.13
CA ASN A 233 -19.19 -10.99 0.47
C ASN A 233 -20.05 -9.75 0.16
N THR A 234 -20.44 -9.60 -1.08
CA THR A 234 -21.31 -8.49 -1.53
C THR A 234 -22.68 -8.54 -0.84
N GLN A 235 -23.29 -9.72 -0.71
CA GLN A 235 -24.56 -9.89 0.02
C GLN A 235 -24.42 -9.42 1.49
N ARG A 236 -23.38 -9.85 2.19
CA ARG A 236 -23.13 -9.42 3.57
C ARG A 236 -22.85 -7.92 3.68
N ASN A 237 -22.15 -7.35 2.71
CA ASN A 237 -21.90 -5.91 2.69
C ASN A 237 -23.21 -5.13 2.53
N LEU A 238 -24.11 -5.57 1.67
CA LEU A 238 -25.43 -4.96 1.51
C LEU A 238 -26.27 -5.07 2.80
N GLU A 239 -26.24 -6.20 3.50
CA GLU A 239 -26.89 -6.36 4.82
C GLU A 239 -26.35 -5.32 5.83
N VAL A 240 -25.03 -5.11 5.89
CA VAL A 240 -24.42 -4.10 6.76
C VAL A 240 -24.87 -2.69 6.38
N LEU A 241 -24.84 -2.34 5.09
CA LEU A 241 -25.28 -1.03 4.59
C LEU A 241 -26.76 -0.78 4.87
N HIS A 242 -27.64 -1.77 4.68
CA HIS A 242 -29.05 -1.68 5.07
C HIS A 242 -29.20 -1.44 6.60
N GLY A 243 -28.36 -2.09 7.40
CA GLY A 243 -28.29 -1.82 8.83
C GLY A 243 -27.91 -0.38 9.15
N PHE A 244 -26.96 0.21 8.40
CA PHE A 244 -26.59 1.63 8.57
C PHE A 244 -27.72 2.58 8.13
N ALA A 245 -28.39 2.30 7.01
CA ALA A 245 -29.49 3.11 6.51
C ALA A 245 -30.70 3.15 7.46
N GLN A 246 -30.86 2.13 8.31
CA GLN A 246 -31.96 2.03 9.28
C GLN A 246 -31.62 2.60 10.66
N ARG A 247 -30.35 2.96 10.91
CA ARG A 247 -29.93 3.52 12.20
C ARG A 247 -30.29 4.99 12.29
N GLU A 248 -30.91 5.38 13.39
CA GLU A 248 -31.05 6.78 13.75
C GLU A 248 -29.68 7.31 14.25
N PRO A 249 -29.30 8.53 13.85
CA PRO A 249 -28.09 9.18 14.37
C PRO A 249 -28.14 9.28 15.89
N THR A 250 -27.04 8.93 16.55
CA THR A 250 -26.94 8.97 18.01
C THR A 250 -26.44 10.31 18.54
N GLY A 251 -26.09 11.24 17.64
CA GLY A 251 -25.59 12.57 17.95
C GLY A 251 -24.11 12.61 18.28
N LYS A 252 -23.34 11.64 17.76
CA LYS A 252 -21.88 11.67 17.85
C LYS A 252 -21.31 12.91 17.14
N PRO A 253 -20.13 13.37 17.52
CA PRO A 253 -19.55 14.62 16.98
C PRO A 253 -19.24 14.57 15.48
N LEU A 254 -19.02 13.38 14.93
CA LEU A 254 -18.67 13.16 13.54
C LEU A 254 -19.74 12.32 12.83
N LEU A 255 -20.02 12.65 11.56
CA LEU A 255 -20.88 11.89 10.67
C LEU A 255 -20.05 11.31 9.53
N ILE A 256 -20.13 10.01 9.26
CA ILE A 256 -19.62 9.37 8.06
C ILE A 256 -20.78 9.06 7.13
N ARG A 257 -20.77 9.63 5.94
CA ARG A 257 -21.83 9.45 4.95
C ARG A 257 -21.29 8.76 3.70
N PHE A 258 -21.98 7.71 3.27
CA PHE A 258 -21.73 7.04 1.99
C PHE A 258 -22.61 7.63 0.91
N LEU A 259 -22.01 8.04 -0.20
CA LEU A 259 -22.69 8.47 -1.43
C LEU A 259 -22.30 7.52 -2.56
N PHE A 260 -23.29 6.76 -3.04
CA PHE A 260 -23.12 5.89 -4.20
C PHE A 260 -23.58 6.57 -5.48
N PHE A 261 -23.18 6.03 -6.62
CA PHE A 261 -23.52 6.55 -7.94
C PHE A 261 -23.10 8.02 -8.14
N ARG A 262 -21.94 8.42 -7.59
CA ARG A 262 -21.41 9.77 -7.72
C ARG A 262 -19.96 9.73 -8.22
N SER A 263 -19.67 10.56 -9.25
CA SER A 263 -18.31 10.79 -9.75
C SER A 263 -17.93 12.26 -9.57
N PRO A 264 -16.72 12.56 -9.09
CA PRO A 264 -16.24 13.93 -9.07
C PRO A 264 -15.95 14.42 -10.49
N THR A 265 -16.32 15.68 -10.77
CA THR A 265 -16.11 16.35 -12.06
C THR A 265 -15.15 17.52 -11.96
N ALA A 266 -15.10 18.19 -10.82
CA ALA A 266 -14.14 19.26 -10.54
C ALA A 266 -13.95 19.44 -9.02
N ILE A 267 -12.80 19.97 -8.62
CA ILE A 267 -12.51 20.48 -7.29
C ILE A 267 -12.34 22.00 -7.44
N HIS A 268 -13.05 22.75 -6.62
CA HIS A 268 -13.06 24.20 -6.69
C HIS A 268 -12.38 24.82 -5.47
N GLY A 269 -11.78 25.97 -5.68
CA GLY A 269 -11.13 26.80 -4.67
C GLY A 269 -10.15 27.75 -5.33
N GLN A 270 -9.74 28.81 -4.63
CA GLN A 270 -8.76 29.77 -5.12
C GLN A 270 -7.33 29.40 -4.68
N GLU A 271 -7.11 29.30 -3.38
CA GLU A 271 -5.80 28.94 -2.80
C GLU A 271 -5.73 27.51 -2.30
N LYS A 272 -6.90 26.94 -1.93
CA LYS A 272 -7.06 25.58 -1.44
C LYS A 272 -8.43 25.04 -1.80
N VAL A 273 -8.66 23.77 -1.53
CA VAL A 273 -9.99 23.14 -1.70
C VAL A 273 -11.04 23.87 -0.89
N GLU A 274 -12.13 24.25 -1.54
CA GLU A 274 -13.32 24.86 -0.94
C GLU A 274 -14.59 24.06 -1.19
N SER A 275 -14.65 23.34 -2.32
CA SER A 275 -15.76 22.43 -2.64
C SER A 275 -15.36 21.40 -3.70
N ILE A 276 -16.18 20.36 -3.83
CA ILE A 276 -16.10 19.36 -4.90
C ILE A 276 -17.43 19.26 -5.63
N GLU A 277 -17.37 19.26 -6.96
CA GLU A 277 -18.52 19.02 -7.82
C GLU A 277 -18.63 17.53 -8.13
N LEU A 278 -19.83 16.98 -7.98
CA LEU A 278 -20.17 15.60 -8.25
C LEU A 278 -21.27 15.52 -9.31
N VAL A 279 -21.18 14.50 -10.17
CA VAL A 279 -22.26 14.14 -11.09
C VAL A 279 -22.87 12.81 -10.66
N ARG A 280 -24.20 12.70 -10.71
CA ARG A 280 -24.90 11.43 -10.51
C ARG A 280 -24.67 10.52 -11.70
N ASN A 281 -24.41 9.23 -11.42
CA ASN A 281 -24.23 8.21 -12.44
C ASN A 281 -25.45 7.27 -12.47
N ARG A 282 -25.72 6.70 -13.65
CA ARG A 282 -26.47 5.46 -13.80
C ARG A 282 -25.52 4.33 -14.17
N LEU A 283 -25.89 3.09 -13.88
CA LEU A 283 -25.14 1.93 -14.32
C LEU A 283 -25.69 1.43 -15.64
N GLU A 284 -24.80 1.19 -16.60
CA GLU A 284 -25.13 0.58 -17.89
C GLU A 284 -24.28 -0.68 -18.07
N ASP A 285 -24.91 -1.73 -18.57
CA ASP A 285 -24.17 -2.93 -18.98
C ASP A 285 -23.50 -2.68 -20.34
N GLN A 286 -22.16 -2.73 -20.35
CA GLN A 286 -21.35 -2.66 -21.55
C GLN A 286 -20.53 -3.94 -21.65
N ASP A 287 -20.94 -4.85 -22.54
CA ASP A 287 -20.30 -6.16 -22.76
C ASP A 287 -20.14 -7.01 -21.48
N GLY A 288 -21.16 -7.08 -20.65
CA GLY A 288 -21.17 -7.82 -19.39
C GLY A 288 -20.45 -7.11 -18.22
N ARG A 289 -20.11 -5.84 -18.37
CA ARG A 289 -19.53 -5.01 -17.29
C ARG A 289 -20.42 -3.82 -16.99
N LEU A 290 -20.79 -3.66 -15.73
CA LEU A 290 -21.49 -2.48 -15.25
C LEU A 290 -20.55 -1.27 -15.22
N VAL A 291 -20.84 -0.29 -16.09
CA VAL A 291 -20.09 0.96 -16.23
C VAL A 291 -20.91 2.11 -15.66
N ALA A 292 -20.28 2.99 -14.91
CA ALA A 292 -20.88 4.22 -14.44
C ALA A 292 -20.93 5.25 -15.59
N VAL A 293 -22.12 5.69 -15.94
CA VAL A 293 -22.37 6.69 -17.00
C VAL A 293 -22.97 7.94 -16.36
N PRO A 294 -22.35 9.12 -16.53
CA PRO A 294 -22.88 10.38 -15.97
C PRO A 294 -24.28 10.70 -16.46
N THR A 295 -25.08 11.30 -15.60
CA THR A 295 -26.36 11.91 -15.92
C THR A 295 -26.21 13.43 -15.97
N ASP A 296 -27.35 14.17 -16.11
CA ASP A 296 -27.37 15.64 -16.06
C ASP A 296 -27.53 16.17 -14.61
N GLU A 297 -27.56 15.29 -13.61
CA GLU A 297 -27.73 15.68 -12.21
C GLU A 297 -26.37 15.98 -11.57
N HIS A 298 -26.18 17.24 -11.21
CA HIS A 298 -24.98 17.72 -10.55
C HIS A 298 -25.27 18.18 -9.13
N GLU A 299 -24.30 17.99 -8.23
CA GLU A 299 -24.34 18.53 -6.88
C GLU A 299 -22.96 19.05 -6.50
N THR A 300 -22.91 20.07 -5.64
CA THR A 300 -21.66 20.59 -5.09
C THR A 300 -21.66 20.39 -3.59
N LEU A 301 -20.57 19.85 -3.07
CA LEU A 301 -20.33 19.69 -1.64
C LEU A 301 -19.22 20.64 -1.19
N ASP A 302 -19.54 21.54 -0.27
CA ASP A 302 -18.49 22.33 0.40
C ASP A 302 -17.61 21.40 1.22
N CYS A 303 -16.31 21.49 1.05
CA CYS A 303 -15.33 20.69 1.78
C CYS A 303 -13.95 21.38 1.76
N GLY A 304 -13.14 21.14 2.78
CA GLY A 304 -11.77 21.65 2.83
C GLY A 304 -10.71 20.60 2.51
N LEU A 305 -11.10 19.33 2.43
CA LEU A 305 -10.21 18.21 2.13
C LEU A 305 -10.84 17.24 1.16
N VAL A 306 -10.03 16.75 0.22
CA VAL A 306 -10.38 15.66 -0.69
C VAL A 306 -9.27 14.61 -0.65
N PHE A 307 -9.59 13.35 -0.40
CA PHE A 307 -8.67 12.21 -0.48
C PHE A 307 -9.03 11.32 -1.67
N ARG A 308 -8.12 11.20 -2.62
CA ARG A 308 -8.27 10.30 -3.77
C ARG A 308 -7.88 8.89 -3.40
N SER A 309 -8.83 7.97 -3.35
CA SER A 309 -8.64 6.54 -3.07
C SER A 309 -9.12 5.67 -4.24
N VAL A 310 -8.68 6.02 -5.47
CA VAL A 310 -9.14 5.40 -6.72
C VAL A 310 -8.19 4.32 -7.25
N GLY A 311 -7.33 3.83 -6.38
CA GLY A 311 -6.43 2.70 -6.59
C GLY A 311 -4.98 3.09 -6.77
N TYR A 312 -4.11 2.16 -6.40
CA TYR A 312 -2.67 2.27 -6.57
C TYR A 312 -2.25 2.09 -8.02
N ARG A 313 -1.03 2.53 -8.33
CA ARG A 313 -0.37 2.35 -9.62
C ARG A 313 1.11 2.06 -9.39
N GLY A 314 1.66 1.09 -10.13
CA GLY A 314 3.11 0.89 -10.22
C GLY A 314 3.78 2.04 -10.94
N LEU A 315 5.05 2.25 -10.63
CA LEU A 315 5.92 3.18 -11.34
C LEU A 315 6.85 2.40 -12.27
N PRO A 316 7.21 2.94 -13.46
CA PRO A 316 8.19 2.32 -14.33
C PRO A 316 9.57 2.33 -13.66
N LEU A 317 10.32 1.25 -13.84
CA LEU A 317 11.77 1.25 -13.63
C LEU A 317 12.47 1.42 -14.97
N PRO A 318 13.60 2.15 -15.03
CA PRO A 318 14.40 2.25 -16.25
C PRO A 318 14.76 0.85 -16.78
N ASP A 319 14.80 0.73 -18.08
CA ASP A 319 15.19 -0.47 -18.82
C ASP A 319 14.25 -1.68 -18.69
N LEU A 320 13.07 -1.52 -18.08
CA LEU A 320 12.04 -2.56 -18.02
C LEU A 320 10.80 -2.20 -18.85
N PRO A 321 10.20 -3.17 -19.57
CA PRO A 321 8.99 -2.92 -20.33
C PRO A 321 7.82 -2.66 -19.38
N PHE A 322 7.11 -1.54 -19.57
CA PHE A 322 6.06 -1.11 -18.67
C PHE A 322 4.76 -0.79 -19.43
N ASP A 323 3.65 -1.26 -18.92
CA ASP A 323 2.30 -0.95 -19.40
C ASP A 323 1.75 0.23 -18.57
N ASP A 324 1.84 1.44 -19.12
CA ASP A 324 1.35 2.66 -18.48
C ASP A 324 -0.14 2.63 -18.16
N ARG A 325 -0.95 1.97 -18.98
CA ARG A 325 -2.39 1.89 -18.79
C ARG A 325 -2.73 1.01 -17.57
N ARG A 326 -2.06 -0.11 -17.42
CA ARG A 326 -2.26 -1.04 -16.29
C ARG A 326 -1.47 -0.62 -15.06
N GLY A 327 -0.35 0.11 -15.23
CA GLY A 327 0.59 0.44 -14.16
C GLY A 327 1.37 -0.78 -13.70
N THR A 328 1.80 -1.64 -14.63
CA THR A 328 2.48 -2.91 -14.35
C THR A 328 3.63 -3.15 -15.31
N ILE A 329 4.60 -3.95 -14.90
CA ILE A 329 5.61 -4.49 -15.82
C ILE A 329 4.92 -5.43 -16.81
N HIS A 330 5.31 -5.33 -18.09
CA HIS A 330 4.79 -6.21 -19.15
C HIS A 330 5.38 -7.61 -18.98
N ASN A 331 4.51 -8.59 -18.67
CA ASN A 331 4.94 -9.93 -18.35
C ASN A 331 3.96 -11.02 -18.81
N GLU A 332 4.48 -12.22 -18.97
CA GLU A 332 3.72 -13.45 -19.24
C GLU A 332 3.96 -14.45 -18.11
N ALA A 333 2.95 -14.70 -17.29
CA ALA A 333 3.03 -15.58 -16.11
C ALA A 333 4.23 -15.25 -15.17
N GLY A 334 4.56 -13.96 -15.04
CA GLY A 334 5.67 -13.47 -14.21
C GLY A 334 7.01 -13.32 -14.93
N ARG A 335 7.20 -13.89 -16.13
CA ARG A 335 8.38 -13.65 -16.99
C ARG A 335 8.27 -12.30 -17.65
N ILE A 336 9.26 -11.44 -17.48
CA ILE A 336 9.27 -10.10 -18.09
C ILE A 336 9.53 -10.24 -19.60
N VAL A 337 8.68 -9.65 -20.41
CA VAL A 337 8.79 -9.74 -21.88
C VAL A 337 10.07 -9.06 -22.36
N GLY A 338 10.89 -9.80 -23.11
CA GLY A 338 12.16 -9.31 -23.65
C GLY A 338 13.36 -9.46 -22.70
N GLU A 339 13.16 -9.87 -21.44
CA GLU A 339 14.21 -9.97 -20.42
C GLU A 339 14.31 -11.43 -19.90
N PRO A 340 15.21 -12.25 -20.48
CA PRO A 340 15.20 -13.71 -20.30
C PRO A 340 15.51 -14.19 -18.87
N CYS A 341 16.17 -13.39 -18.02
CA CYS A 341 16.46 -13.73 -16.64
C CYS A 341 15.72 -12.86 -15.61
N ALA A 342 14.71 -12.09 -16.06
CA ALA A 342 13.96 -11.17 -15.22
C ALA A 342 12.50 -11.60 -15.08
N TYR A 343 12.01 -11.50 -13.86
CA TYR A 343 10.66 -11.90 -13.46
C TYR A 343 10.01 -10.80 -12.64
N CYS A 344 8.69 -10.85 -12.48
CA CYS A 344 7.97 -9.95 -11.59
C CYS A 344 6.89 -10.69 -10.79
N ALA A 345 6.61 -10.20 -9.58
CA ALA A 345 5.60 -10.74 -8.67
C ALA A 345 4.85 -9.62 -7.95
N GLY A 346 3.64 -9.93 -7.49
CA GLY A 346 2.84 -9.00 -6.71
C GLY A 346 2.14 -7.92 -7.55
N TRP A 347 1.96 -6.75 -6.98
CA TRP A 347 1.20 -5.68 -7.61
C TRP A 347 1.86 -5.12 -8.88
N ILE A 348 3.17 -5.12 -8.93
CA ILE A 348 3.88 -4.69 -10.15
C ILE A 348 3.69 -5.68 -11.33
N LYS A 349 3.36 -6.95 -11.05
CA LYS A 349 3.00 -7.98 -12.04
C LYS A 349 1.56 -7.88 -12.50
N ARG A 350 0.59 -7.84 -11.56
CA ARG A 350 -0.84 -8.02 -11.84
C ARG A 350 -1.72 -6.79 -11.61
N GLY A 351 -1.15 -5.71 -11.11
CA GLY A 351 -1.89 -4.54 -10.62
C GLY A 351 -2.27 -4.66 -9.13
N PRO A 352 -2.73 -3.57 -8.52
CA PRO A 352 -3.01 -3.47 -7.09
C PRO A 352 -4.35 -4.13 -6.72
N THR A 353 -4.43 -5.44 -6.87
CA THR A 353 -5.60 -6.26 -6.58
C THR A 353 -5.28 -7.35 -5.56
N GLY A 354 -6.29 -7.77 -4.81
CA GLY A 354 -6.16 -8.80 -3.79
C GLY A 354 -5.61 -8.28 -2.46
N ILE A 355 -5.55 -9.17 -1.49
CA ILE A 355 -5.06 -8.94 -0.12
C ILE A 355 -3.63 -9.49 0.06
N ILE A 356 -3.05 -9.32 1.24
CA ILE A 356 -1.69 -9.82 1.56
C ILE A 356 -1.54 -11.31 1.19
N GLY A 357 -2.52 -12.15 1.52
CA GLY A 357 -2.50 -13.60 1.21
C GLY A 357 -2.48 -13.93 -0.29
N THR A 358 -3.05 -13.09 -1.14
CA THR A 358 -3.02 -13.28 -2.59
C THR A 358 -1.59 -13.27 -3.14
N ASN A 359 -0.68 -12.51 -2.52
CA ASN A 359 0.71 -12.43 -2.93
C ASN A 359 1.46 -13.75 -2.76
N LYS A 360 1.03 -14.63 -1.83
CA LYS A 360 1.67 -15.92 -1.62
C LYS A 360 1.52 -16.83 -2.85
N LYS A 361 0.31 -16.93 -3.38
CA LYS A 361 0.04 -17.73 -4.59
C LYS A 361 0.74 -17.13 -5.81
N ASP A 362 0.61 -15.83 -5.99
CA ASP A 362 1.21 -15.09 -7.10
C ASP A 362 2.75 -15.21 -7.14
N ALA A 363 3.40 -15.07 -5.98
CA ALA A 363 4.85 -15.24 -5.86
C ALA A 363 5.28 -16.69 -6.15
N ALA A 364 4.53 -17.69 -5.65
CA ALA A 364 4.82 -19.09 -5.91
C ALA A 364 4.71 -19.42 -7.41
N GLU A 365 3.71 -18.88 -8.13
CA GLU A 365 3.59 -19.04 -9.58
C GLU A 365 4.79 -18.44 -10.32
N THR A 366 5.27 -17.27 -9.92
CA THR A 366 6.44 -16.64 -10.53
C THR A 366 7.71 -17.44 -10.26
N VAL A 367 7.90 -17.94 -9.01
CA VAL A 367 9.05 -18.77 -8.66
C VAL A 367 9.02 -20.10 -9.40
N ALA A 368 7.84 -20.74 -9.56
CA ALA A 368 7.70 -21.95 -10.36
C ALA A 368 8.14 -21.71 -11.81
N ALA A 369 7.73 -20.59 -12.41
CA ALA A 369 8.15 -20.21 -13.75
C ALA A 369 9.67 -20.02 -13.87
N LEU A 370 10.30 -19.43 -12.84
CA LEU A 370 11.76 -19.27 -12.77
C LEU A 370 12.46 -20.65 -12.68
N LEU A 371 11.98 -21.55 -11.82
CA LEU A 371 12.57 -22.90 -11.66
C LEU A 371 12.40 -23.76 -12.91
N GLU A 372 11.28 -23.66 -13.62
CA GLU A 372 11.12 -24.27 -14.94
C GLU A 372 12.18 -23.76 -15.95
N ASP A 373 12.53 -22.50 -15.89
CA ASP A 373 13.55 -21.91 -16.75
C ASP A 373 14.95 -22.38 -16.37
N VAL A 374 15.24 -22.63 -15.07
CA VAL A 374 16.46 -23.28 -14.59
C VAL A 374 16.57 -24.70 -15.13
N GLU A 375 15.51 -25.53 -14.95
CA GLU A 375 15.50 -26.92 -15.41
C GLU A 375 15.65 -27.04 -16.92
N ALA A 376 15.08 -26.10 -17.67
CA ALA A 376 15.18 -26.03 -19.12
C ALA A 376 16.53 -25.46 -19.63
N GLY A 377 17.46 -25.06 -18.73
CA GLY A 377 18.72 -24.46 -19.10
C GLY A 377 18.60 -23.11 -19.81
N ARG A 378 17.51 -22.36 -19.54
CA ARG A 378 17.27 -21.04 -20.14
C ARG A 378 17.99 -19.91 -19.40
N LEU A 379 18.44 -20.13 -18.16
CA LEU A 379 19.18 -19.16 -17.38
C LEU A 379 20.69 -19.37 -17.55
N VAL A 380 21.42 -18.25 -17.61
CA VAL A 380 22.88 -18.26 -17.67
C VAL A 380 23.42 -18.19 -16.25
N HIS A 381 24.10 -19.27 -15.81
CA HIS A 381 24.73 -19.27 -14.49
C HIS A 381 25.93 -18.34 -14.45
N ARG A 382 26.06 -17.56 -13.37
CA ARG A 382 27.11 -16.55 -13.19
C ARG A 382 28.26 -17.09 -12.29
N ASP A 383 28.87 -18.20 -12.69
CA ASP A 383 29.90 -18.90 -11.90
C ASP A 383 31.09 -18.03 -11.50
N GLU A 384 31.42 -17.01 -12.30
CA GLU A 384 32.56 -16.12 -12.08
C GLU A 384 32.25 -14.94 -11.14
N VAL A 385 30.99 -14.74 -10.77
CA VAL A 385 30.56 -13.62 -9.95
C VAL A 385 30.43 -14.06 -8.49
N SER A 386 31.26 -13.50 -7.61
CA SER A 386 31.22 -13.81 -6.18
C SER A 386 29.96 -13.20 -5.51
N ALA A 387 29.58 -13.78 -4.37
CA ALA A 387 28.46 -13.27 -3.58
C ALA A 387 28.70 -11.83 -3.06
N GLU A 388 29.97 -11.44 -2.89
CA GLU A 388 30.39 -10.12 -2.41
C GLU A 388 30.41 -9.05 -3.52
N ALA A 389 30.24 -9.44 -4.79
CA ALA A 389 30.35 -8.51 -5.92
C ALA A 389 29.32 -7.36 -5.86
N VAL A 390 28.13 -7.61 -5.33
CA VAL A 390 27.11 -6.57 -5.14
C VAL A 390 27.55 -5.56 -4.07
N GLU A 391 28.13 -6.03 -2.96
CA GLU A 391 28.63 -5.16 -1.88
C GLU A 391 29.79 -4.29 -2.38
N ALA A 392 30.72 -4.88 -3.16
CA ALA A 392 31.82 -4.15 -3.77
C ALA A 392 31.32 -3.05 -4.72
N LEU A 393 30.33 -3.35 -5.56
CA LEU A 393 29.74 -2.38 -6.48
C LEU A 393 29.01 -1.24 -5.73
N LEU A 394 28.25 -1.58 -4.69
CA LEU A 394 27.57 -0.58 -3.85
C LEU A 394 28.59 0.34 -3.16
N ALA A 395 29.67 -0.24 -2.62
CA ALA A 395 30.75 0.52 -1.99
C ALA A 395 31.48 1.44 -2.99
N GLU A 396 31.76 0.97 -4.21
CA GLU A 396 32.34 1.76 -5.30
C GLU A 396 31.47 2.98 -5.64
N ARG A 397 30.16 2.82 -5.60
CA ARG A 397 29.18 3.89 -5.87
C ARG A 397 28.88 4.78 -4.65
N GLY A 398 29.50 4.50 -3.50
CA GLY A 398 29.28 5.26 -2.27
C GLY A 398 27.95 4.99 -1.59
N SER A 399 27.23 3.94 -2.00
CA SER A 399 25.99 3.54 -1.36
C SER A 399 26.29 2.89 -0.01
N LYS A 400 25.41 3.13 0.97
CA LYS A 400 25.51 2.61 2.35
C LYS A 400 24.31 1.71 2.64
N PRO A 401 24.37 0.42 2.28
CA PRO A 401 23.25 -0.48 2.52
C PRO A 401 23.03 -0.72 4.02
N VAL A 402 21.76 -0.77 4.40
CA VAL A 402 21.34 -1.25 5.72
C VAL A 402 21.14 -2.76 5.63
N LEU A 403 22.01 -3.52 6.26
CA LEU A 403 21.87 -4.98 6.33
C LEU A 403 20.77 -5.38 7.33
N TYR A 404 20.42 -6.67 7.35
CA TYR A 404 19.34 -7.15 8.23
C TYR A 404 19.62 -6.89 9.72
N ALA A 405 20.89 -6.92 10.16
CA ALA A 405 21.27 -6.54 11.52
C ALA A 405 20.98 -5.04 11.81
N GLY A 406 21.19 -4.17 10.84
CA GLY A 406 20.81 -2.74 10.96
C GLY A 406 19.30 -2.55 11.09
N TRP A 407 18.53 -3.28 10.29
CA TRP A 407 17.07 -3.32 10.48
C TRP A 407 16.67 -3.81 11.88
N THR A 408 17.30 -4.89 12.38
CA THR A 408 17.01 -5.39 13.74
C THR A 408 17.25 -4.31 14.79
N SER A 409 18.30 -3.51 14.68
CA SER A 409 18.57 -2.37 15.57
C SER A 409 17.47 -1.30 15.51
N ILE A 410 16.98 -0.98 14.32
CA ILE A 410 15.83 -0.07 14.13
C ILE A 410 14.61 -0.63 14.86
N ASP A 411 14.26 -1.90 14.62
CA ASP A 411 13.08 -2.56 15.18
C ASP A 411 13.14 -2.63 16.71
N GLU A 412 14.29 -3.00 17.28
CA GLU A 412 14.52 -3.02 18.73
C GLU A 412 14.36 -1.64 19.37
N ARG A 413 14.93 -0.58 18.75
CA ARG A 413 14.78 0.80 19.23
C ARG A 413 13.32 1.25 19.23
N GLU A 414 12.60 0.97 18.15
CA GLU A 414 11.18 1.31 18.03
C GLU A 414 10.31 0.57 19.06
N ARG A 415 10.54 -0.74 19.23
CA ARG A 415 9.80 -1.57 20.20
C ARG A 415 10.10 -1.15 21.64
N ALA A 416 11.36 -0.91 21.99
CA ALA A 416 11.76 -0.45 23.32
C ALA A 416 11.17 0.94 23.65
N ALA A 417 11.03 1.82 22.65
CA ALA A 417 10.35 3.09 22.84
C ALA A 417 8.84 2.91 23.05
N GLY A 418 8.21 2.01 22.30
CA GLY A 418 6.79 1.70 22.41
C GLY A 418 6.42 1.05 23.74
N GLU A 419 7.22 0.10 24.21
CA GLU A 419 6.99 -0.62 25.48
C GLU A 419 6.82 0.35 26.67
N LYS A 420 7.62 1.42 26.71
CA LYS A 420 7.53 2.44 27.75
C LYS A 420 6.19 3.17 27.80
N LEU A 421 5.45 3.15 26.69
CA LEU A 421 4.16 3.84 26.53
C LEU A 421 3.00 2.84 26.33
N GLY A 422 3.23 1.53 26.51
CA GLY A 422 2.21 0.50 26.30
C GLY A 422 1.79 0.33 24.83
N ARG A 423 2.67 0.68 23.89
CA ARG A 423 2.43 0.64 22.43
C ARG A 423 3.26 -0.47 21.76
N PRO A 424 2.83 -0.99 20.61
CA PRO A 424 3.62 -1.99 19.89
C PRO A 424 5.03 -1.48 19.52
N ARG A 425 5.13 -0.21 19.14
CA ARG A 425 6.37 0.50 18.79
C ARG A 425 6.13 2.00 18.66
N ILE A 426 7.18 2.78 18.76
CA ILE A 426 7.25 4.17 18.26
C ILE A 426 8.14 4.17 17.04
N LYS A 427 7.57 4.37 15.87
CA LYS A 427 8.32 4.33 14.61
C LYS A 427 9.30 5.50 14.50
N LEU A 428 10.51 5.23 14.07
CA LEU A 428 11.42 6.21 13.52
C LEU A 428 10.87 6.64 12.15
N ARG A 429 10.84 7.94 11.89
CA ARG A 429 10.06 8.52 10.79
C ARG A 429 10.89 9.18 9.72
N THR A 430 12.09 9.64 10.04
CA THR A 430 12.96 10.33 9.09
C THR A 430 14.06 9.40 8.60
N TRP A 431 14.60 9.71 7.44
CA TRP A 431 15.75 9.00 6.90
C TRP A 431 16.94 9.01 7.86
N ASP A 432 17.24 10.17 8.45
CA ASP A 432 18.36 10.33 9.38
C ASP A 432 18.20 9.49 10.64
N GLU A 433 16.99 9.48 11.25
CA GLU A 433 16.70 8.65 12.43
C GLU A 433 16.86 7.15 12.13
N LEU A 434 16.39 6.70 10.96
CA LEU A 434 16.47 5.31 10.54
C LEU A 434 17.92 4.89 10.27
N LEU A 435 18.68 5.70 9.54
CA LEU A 435 20.08 5.41 9.22
C LEU A 435 20.97 5.45 10.48
N GLU A 436 20.80 6.46 11.35
CA GLU A 436 21.51 6.52 12.64
C GLU A 436 21.24 5.28 13.51
N ALA A 437 19.97 4.83 13.56
CA ALA A 437 19.63 3.65 14.33
C ALA A 437 20.22 2.36 13.75
N ALA A 438 20.34 2.27 12.44
CA ALA A 438 20.95 1.13 11.75
C ALA A 438 22.48 1.04 11.94
N GLU A 439 23.18 2.19 12.01
CA GLU A 439 24.65 2.24 12.13
C GLU A 439 25.16 1.79 13.51
N ARG A 440 24.36 1.87 14.58
CA ARG A 440 24.77 1.52 15.94
C ARG A 440 25.24 0.06 16.12
N VAL A 441 24.78 -0.84 15.27
CA VAL A 441 25.25 -2.24 15.27
C VAL A 441 26.67 -2.38 14.69
N ALA A 442 27.03 -1.56 13.69
CA ALA A 442 28.35 -1.60 13.08
C ALA A 442 29.44 -1.12 14.03
N ALA A 443 29.13 -0.25 14.99
CA ALA A 443 30.06 0.29 15.99
C ALA A 443 30.24 -0.63 17.21
N ALA A 444 29.37 -1.61 17.43
CA ALA A 444 29.41 -2.53 18.58
C ALA A 444 30.10 -3.88 18.28
N ARG A 445 30.60 -4.10 17.07
CA ARG A 445 31.42 -5.23 16.62
C ARG A 445 32.83 -4.76 16.29
#